data_74350aee241873d0ad88b12892c1c284
#
_entry.id   74350aee241873d0ad88b12892c1c284
#
_cell.length_a   1.000
_cell.length_b   1.000
_cell.length_c   1.000
_cell.angle_alpha   90.00
_cell.angle_beta   90.00
_cell.angle_gamma   90.00
#
_symmetry.space_group_name_H-M   'P 1'
#
loop_
_entity.id
_entity.type
_entity.pdbx_description
1 polymer ?
#
loop_
_entity_poly.entity_id
_entity_poly.type
_entity_poly.pdbx_seq_one_letter_code
_entity_poly.pdbx_strand_id
1 'polypeptide(L)'
;MSKPSSFHKDHLQQTRRQFVASGKHLLGGAALASLGLPNSALASNDGAVQPHFVPKAKRVIYLHMVGGPSQMDLFDHKPQMDEWYDKDLPESIRKGQRLTTMTSGQARFPIAPSKYKFSAAGECGMMMNTELLPNLAKKADEICWMRSLHTEAINHEPAITAMQTGNQVTGRPCLGSWASYGLGAMNENLPAFVVLVAIPKNREQEQAISSRLWSAGYLPGRHSGVSFRSSNDPILFINNPPGVPNAIRGRSIEGINALNRINYQAIGDPETQTRIQQYEMAFRMQASVPELTDLSSESKQTFDLYGEDAKKPGSFANSALMARRLAERGVRFVQVYHNNWDHHANVSGRMPDQCRDVDRPCYALLEDLKERGMLDDTLVIWGGEFGRTIYSQGGLTKDNYGRDHHPRCFSMWMAGGGAKGGTIYGETDDFSYNIVKDPLHIRDFHATVLHLLGFDHERLNYKHQGLDQRLTGVETAHVVEELLA
;
A
#
# COMPACT_ATOMS: atom_id res chain seq x y z
N MET A 1 -40.32 -22.00 13.28
CA MET A 1 -40.30 -20.57 13.63
C MET A 1 -39.99 -20.42 15.10
N SER A 2 -38.75 -20.21 15.49
CA SER A 2 -38.32 -20.01 16.88
C SER A 2 -38.60 -18.58 17.31
N LYS A 3 -39.26 -18.40 18.46
CA LYS A 3 -39.50 -17.08 19.05
C LYS A 3 -38.14 -16.47 19.46
N PRO A 4 -37.87 -15.17 19.21
CA PRO A 4 -36.62 -14.52 19.66
C PRO A 4 -36.57 -14.54 21.18
N SER A 5 -35.38 -14.80 21.74
CA SER A 5 -35.13 -14.91 23.19
C SER A 5 -35.47 -13.59 23.90
N SER A 6 -35.95 -13.68 25.14
CA SER A 6 -36.30 -12.53 25.99
C SER A 6 -35.14 -11.54 26.16
N PHE A 7 -33.90 -12.03 26.11
CA PHE A 7 -32.67 -11.24 26.23
C PHE A 7 -32.54 -10.16 25.15
N HIS A 8 -32.98 -10.43 23.92
CA HIS A 8 -32.89 -9.47 22.80
C HIS A 8 -33.96 -8.36 22.91
N LYS A 9 -35.08 -8.63 23.52
CA LYS A 9 -36.14 -7.63 23.73
C LYS A 9 -35.80 -6.65 24.86
N ASP A 10 -35.15 -7.12 25.91
CA ASP A 10 -34.77 -6.27 27.05
C ASP A 10 -33.62 -5.32 26.67
N HIS A 11 -32.69 -5.76 25.85
CA HIS A 11 -31.60 -4.89 25.33
C HIS A 11 -32.13 -3.78 24.43
N LEU A 12 -33.12 -4.07 23.58
CA LEU A 12 -33.76 -3.06 22.71
C LEU A 12 -34.63 -2.08 23.52
N GLN A 13 -35.25 -2.53 24.61
CA GLN A 13 -36.02 -1.64 25.48
C GLN A 13 -35.14 -0.76 26.36
N GLN A 14 -34.02 -1.25 26.84
CA GLN A 14 -33.02 -0.42 27.55
C GLN A 14 -32.42 0.68 26.65
N THR A 15 -32.06 0.35 25.42
CA THR A 15 -31.49 1.33 24.47
C THR A 15 -32.51 2.42 24.11
N ARG A 16 -33.79 2.09 23.94
CA ARG A 16 -34.87 3.07 23.69
C ARG A 16 -35.15 3.95 24.91
N ARG A 17 -35.14 3.41 26.11
CA ARG A 17 -35.32 4.19 27.36
C ARG A 17 -34.17 5.14 27.62
N GLN A 18 -32.94 4.68 27.40
CA GLN A 18 -31.76 5.53 27.50
C GLN A 18 -31.75 6.65 26.44
N PHE A 19 -32.17 6.33 25.21
CA PHE A 19 -32.31 7.32 24.15
C PHE A 19 -33.35 8.39 24.48
N VAL A 20 -34.51 8.00 25.02
CA VAL A 20 -35.57 8.95 25.39
C VAL A 20 -35.23 9.75 26.66
N ALA A 21 -34.56 9.15 27.65
CA ALA A 21 -34.09 9.84 28.86
C ALA A 21 -32.99 10.85 28.56
N SER A 22 -32.02 10.50 27.68
CA SER A 22 -30.98 11.40 27.22
C SER A 22 -31.52 12.52 26.32
N GLY A 23 -32.55 12.25 25.51
CA GLY A 23 -33.17 13.22 24.61
C GLY A 23 -33.83 14.40 25.29
N LYS A 24 -34.36 14.24 26.52
CA LYS A 24 -35.01 15.35 27.27
C LYS A 24 -34.05 16.41 27.77
N HIS A 25 -32.79 16.04 28.04
CA HIS A 25 -31.75 17.00 28.43
C HIS A 25 -30.98 17.60 27.26
N LEU A 26 -31.03 16.94 26.08
CA LEU A 26 -30.25 17.34 24.90
C LEU A 26 -30.95 18.37 24.00
N LEU A 27 -32.28 18.37 23.93
CA LEU A 27 -33.03 19.36 23.15
C LEU A 27 -32.95 20.77 23.74
N GLY A 28 -32.82 20.91 25.07
CA GLY A 28 -32.61 22.17 25.74
C GLY A 28 -31.19 22.72 25.60
N GLY A 29 -30.18 21.86 25.58
CA GLY A 29 -28.77 22.24 25.41
C GLY A 29 -28.41 22.68 23.98
N ALA A 30 -28.96 22.00 22.97
CA ALA A 30 -28.75 22.36 21.57
C ALA A 30 -29.33 23.73 21.20
N ALA A 31 -30.45 24.12 21.81
CA ALA A 31 -31.08 25.46 21.63
C ALA A 31 -30.27 26.58 22.31
N LEU A 32 -29.54 26.30 23.36
CA LEU A 32 -28.68 27.27 24.07
C LEU A 32 -27.29 27.43 23.40
N ALA A 33 -26.77 26.38 22.77
CA ALA A 33 -25.47 26.40 22.07
C ALA A 33 -25.52 27.19 20.74
N SER A 34 -26.72 27.39 20.16
CA SER A 34 -26.89 28.20 18.93
C SER A 34 -26.84 29.72 19.16
N LEU A 35 -26.77 30.18 20.37
CA LEU A 35 -26.90 31.59 20.76
C LEU A 35 -25.59 32.29 21.14
N GLY A 36 -24.43 31.81 20.74
CA GLY A 36 -23.29 32.68 20.93
C GLY A 36 -21.94 32.10 21.22
N LEU A 37 -21.36 31.40 20.28
CA LEU A 37 -19.92 31.23 20.26
C LEU A 37 -19.35 31.73 18.92
N PRO A 38 -18.34 32.60 18.93
CA PRO A 38 -17.73 33.09 17.71
C PRO A 38 -17.00 31.92 16.99
N ASN A 39 -17.26 31.85 15.69
CA ASN A 39 -16.76 30.83 14.75
C ASN A 39 -15.23 30.88 14.50
N SER A 40 -14.43 31.39 15.43
CA SER A 40 -13.03 31.71 15.17
C SER A 40 -11.98 30.95 15.98
N ALA A 41 -12.31 29.79 16.54
CA ALA A 41 -11.33 29.09 17.37
C ALA A 41 -11.19 27.57 17.13
N LEU A 42 -11.59 27.08 15.98
CA LEU A 42 -11.28 25.70 15.55
C LEU A 42 -10.59 25.69 14.17
N ALA A 43 -9.57 26.52 14.00
CA ALA A 43 -8.49 26.15 13.11
C ALA A 43 -7.92 24.88 13.72
N SER A 44 -8.24 23.73 13.16
CA SER A 44 -7.67 22.46 13.52
C SER A 44 -6.17 22.54 13.29
N ASN A 45 -5.45 22.82 14.37
CA ASN A 45 -4.06 22.43 14.48
C ASN A 45 -4.13 20.90 14.47
N ASP A 46 -4.11 20.29 13.28
CA ASP A 46 -4.29 18.85 13.06
C ASP A 46 -3.16 18.01 13.65
N GLY A 47 -2.36 18.57 14.56
CA GLY A 47 -1.29 17.86 15.23
C GLY A 47 -0.29 17.19 14.27
N ALA A 48 -0.23 17.65 13.00
CA ALA A 48 0.77 17.18 12.04
C ALA A 48 2.16 17.48 12.64
N VAL A 49 2.99 16.47 12.66
CA VAL A 49 4.40 16.62 13.06
C VAL A 49 5.07 17.47 12.00
N GLN A 50 5.77 18.53 12.39
CA GLN A 50 6.54 19.29 11.41
C GLN A 50 7.64 18.40 10.83
N PRO A 51 7.84 18.36 9.51
CA PRO A 51 8.97 17.65 8.93
C PRO A 51 10.29 18.10 9.54
N HIS A 52 11.20 17.17 9.73
CA HIS A 52 12.50 17.45 10.33
C HIS A 52 13.45 18.14 9.35
N PHE A 53 13.18 17.94 8.05
CA PHE A 53 13.87 18.59 6.92
C PHE A 53 12.91 18.72 5.74
N VAL A 54 13.34 19.43 4.71
CA VAL A 54 12.50 19.69 3.53
C VAL A 54 12.17 18.36 2.82
N PRO A 55 10.88 17.98 2.72
CA PRO A 55 10.48 16.77 2.01
C PRO A 55 10.87 16.83 0.53
N LYS A 56 11.48 15.77 0.02
CA LYS A 56 11.66 15.56 -1.42
C LYS A 56 10.36 15.01 -2.03
N ALA A 57 9.77 14.01 -1.39
CA ALA A 57 8.47 13.50 -1.76
C ALA A 57 7.34 14.17 -0.94
N LYS A 58 6.39 14.74 -1.62
CA LYS A 58 5.15 15.26 -1.01
C LYS A 58 4.04 14.21 -0.98
N ARG A 59 4.13 13.19 -1.86
CA ARG A 59 3.14 12.14 -2.06
C ARG A 59 3.82 10.80 -2.30
N VAL A 60 3.12 9.73 -2.01
CA VAL A 60 3.56 8.36 -2.30
C VAL A 60 2.46 7.62 -3.05
N ILE A 61 2.83 6.91 -4.11
CA ILE A 61 2.00 5.88 -4.75
C ILE A 61 2.73 4.56 -4.57
N TYR A 62 2.19 3.67 -3.76
CA TYR A 62 2.81 2.37 -3.48
C TYR A 62 2.04 1.25 -4.18
N LEU A 63 2.67 0.66 -5.19
CA LEU A 63 2.17 -0.46 -5.98
C LEU A 63 2.67 -1.75 -5.34
N HIS A 64 1.86 -2.40 -4.50
CA HIS A 64 2.24 -3.61 -3.78
C HIS A 64 1.73 -4.86 -4.48
N MET A 65 2.68 -5.69 -4.92
CA MET A 65 2.45 -6.93 -5.66
C MET A 65 2.36 -8.10 -4.67
N VAL A 66 1.15 -8.40 -4.24
CA VAL A 66 0.87 -9.39 -3.19
C VAL A 66 1.09 -10.80 -3.70
N GLY A 67 1.95 -11.53 -3.01
CA GLY A 67 2.31 -12.90 -3.34
C GLY A 67 3.79 -13.08 -3.69
N GLY A 68 4.63 -12.06 -3.53
CA GLY A 68 6.08 -12.17 -3.69
C GLY A 68 6.53 -12.42 -5.13
N PRO A 69 6.63 -11.36 -5.97
CA PRO A 69 7.14 -11.47 -7.34
C PRO A 69 8.53 -12.10 -7.38
N SER A 70 8.74 -13.02 -8.32
CA SER A 70 10.01 -13.70 -8.49
C SER A 70 11.08 -12.76 -9.05
N GLN A 71 12.07 -12.41 -8.21
CA GLN A 71 13.16 -11.52 -8.57
C GLN A 71 13.97 -12.05 -9.76
N MET A 72 14.23 -13.36 -9.80
CA MET A 72 15.04 -13.95 -10.86
C MET A 72 14.31 -14.09 -12.19
N ASP A 73 13.00 -14.06 -12.20
CA ASP A 73 12.22 -14.06 -13.44
C ASP A 73 11.95 -12.64 -13.96
N LEU A 74 12.23 -11.59 -13.16
CA LEU A 74 11.93 -10.21 -13.51
C LEU A 74 13.15 -9.29 -13.55
N PHE A 75 13.99 -9.26 -12.49
CA PHE A 75 14.98 -8.19 -12.27
C PHE A 75 16.37 -8.67 -11.84
N ASP A 76 16.57 -9.96 -11.60
CA ASP A 76 17.85 -10.51 -11.12
C ASP A 76 18.30 -11.69 -12.00
N HIS A 77 18.70 -11.36 -13.23
CA HIS A 77 19.10 -12.32 -14.25
C HIS A 77 20.39 -13.04 -13.89
N LYS A 78 20.39 -14.37 -13.99
CA LYS A 78 21.53 -15.27 -13.72
C LYS A 78 21.72 -16.24 -14.89
N PRO A 79 22.38 -15.80 -15.99
CA PRO A 79 22.49 -16.61 -17.22
C PRO A 79 23.19 -17.95 -17.02
N GLN A 80 24.12 -18.05 -16.05
CA GLN A 80 24.81 -19.33 -15.75
C GLN A 80 23.86 -20.41 -15.24
N MET A 81 22.65 -20.06 -14.79
CA MET A 81 21.69 -21.02 -14.24
C MET A 81 21.14 -21.98 -15.30
N ASP A 82 21.23 -21.66 -16.58
CA ASP A 82 20.84 -22.59 -17.65
C ASP A 82 21.67 -23.87 -17.62
N GLU A 83 22.96 -23.79 -17.25
CA GLU A 83 23.85 -24.95 -17.10
C GLU A 83 23.52 -25.77 -15.83
N TRP A 84 22.76 -25.18 -14.91
CA TRP A 84 22.34 -25.81 -13.65
C TRP A 84 20.93 -26.40 -13.71
N TYR A 85 20.27 -26.34 -14.84
CA TYR A 85 18.92 -26.90 -14.99
C TYR A 85 18.86 -28.33 -14.45
N ASP A 86 17.91 -28.61 -13.54
CA ASP A 86 17.66 -29.89 -12.86
C ASP A 86 18.84 -30.43 -12.03
N LYS A 87 19.89 -29.65 -11.79
CA LYS A 87 20.90 -29.96 -10.75
C LYS A 87 20.45 -29.38 -9.43
N ASP A 88 20.81 -30.06 -8.34
CA ASP A 88 20.43 -29.59 -7.01
C ASP A 88 21.21 -28.33 -6.60
N LEU A 89 20.52 -27.41 -5.92
CA LEU A 89 21.15 -26.24 -5.32
C LEU A 89 22.25 -26.69 -4.34
N PRO A 90 23.51 -26.25 -4.53
CA PRO A 90 24.61 -26.68 -3.67
C PRO A 90 24.36 -26.31 -2.20
N GLU A 91 24.72 -27.23 -1.28
CA GLU A 91 24.60 -26.98 0.15
C GLU A 91 25.45 -25.79 0.61
N SER A 92 26.58 -25.52 -0.05
CA SER A 92 27.42 -24.35 0.19
C SER A 92 26.71 -23.01 -0.12
N ILE A 93 25.73 -23.02 -1.01
CA ILE A 93 24.86 -21.86 -1.33
C ILE A 93 23.69 -21.81 -0.36
N ARG A 94 23.04 -22.95 -0.09
CA ARG A 94 21.90 -23.05 0.82
C ARG A 94 22.28 -22.73 2.26
N LYS A 95 23.48 -23.09 2.71
CA LYS A 95 24.07 -22.76 4.04
C LYS A 95 23.17 -23.09 5.23
N GLY A 96 22.40 -24.18 5.14
CA GLY A 96 21.47 -24.59 6.20
C GLY A 96 20.36 -23.57 6.49
N GLN A 97 20.02 -22.68 5.55
CA GLN A 97 18.96 -21.71 5.73
C GLN A 97 17.60 -22.38 5.96
N ARG A 98 16.76 -21.73 6.76
CA ARG A 98 15.40 -22.17 7.03
C ARG A 98 14.60 -22.27 5.72
N LEU A 99 13.99 -23.43 5.51
CA LEU A 99 13.05 -23.69 4.43
C LEU A 99 11.62 -23.47 4.90
N THR A 100 10.70 -23.26 3.98
CA THR A 100 9.27 -23.31 4.28
C THR A 100 8.82 -24.74 4.56
N THR A 101 7.65 -24.91 5.16
CA THR A 101 7.06 -26.24 5.34
C THR A 101 6.71 -26.92 4.00
N MET A 102 6.60 -26.14 2.92
CA MET A 102 6.26 -26.62 1.58
C MET A 102 7.43 -27.37 0.91
N THR A 103 8.67 -26.97 1.19
CA THR A 103 9.85 -27.57 0.58
C THR A 103 10.80 -28.28 1.56
N SER A 104 10.58 -28.11 2.87
CA SER A 104 11.44 -28.76 3.90
C SER A 104 11.47 -30.28 3.81
N GLY A 105 10.41 -30.90 3.25
CA GLY A 105 10.32 -32.34 3.01
C GLY A 105 10.73 -32.79 1.59
N GLN A 106 11.19 -31.88 0.72
CA GLN A 106 11.69 -32.26 -0.60
C GLN A 106 13.02 -33.02 -0.51
N ALA A 107 13.13 -34.11 -1.26
CA ALA A 107 14.39 -34.89 -1.35
C ALA A 107 15.45 -34.14 -2.18
N ARG A 108 15.02 -33.28 -3.12
CA ARG A 108 15.88 -32.53 -4.04
C ARG A 108 15.49 -31.08 -4.10
N PHE A 109 16.44 -30.21 -4.43
CA PHE A 109 16.25 -28.79 -4.68
C PHE A 109 16.69 -28.43 -6.12
N PRO A 110 16.00 -28.97 -7.15
CA PRO A 110 16.43 -28.83 -8.54
C PRO A 110 16.30 -27.39 -9.02
N ILE A 111 17.39 -26.83 -9.53
CA ILE A 111 17.45 -25.47 -10.03
C ILE A 111 16.56 -25.36 -11.26
N ALA A 112 15.69 -24.34 -11.23
CA ALA A 112 14.79 -23.96 -12.30
C ALA A 112 15.16 -22.56 -12.83
N PRO A 113 16.03 -22.45 -13.86
CA PRO A 113 16.37 -21.19 -14.47
C PRO A 113 15.13 -20.45 -14.98
N SER A 114 15.23 -19.14 -15.11
CA SER A 114 14.16 -18.35 -15.78
C SER A 114 14.13 -18.69 -17.28
N LYS A 115 12.97 -19.00 -17.78
CA LYS A 115 12.82 -19.32 -19.22
C LYS A 115 12.65 -18.10 -20.12
N TYR A 116 12.56 -16.92 -19.54
CA TYR A 116 12.28 -15.67 -20.26
C TYR A 116 13.55 -15.00 -20.76
N LYS A 117 13.39 -14.11 -21.73
CA LYS A 117 14.50 -13.32 -22.26
C LYS A 117 14.74 -12.07 -21.44
N PHE A 118 16.01 -11.87 -21.12
CA PHE A 118 16.49 -10.68 -20.47
C PHE A 118 17.35 -9.86 -21.44
N SER A 119 17.31 -8.55 -21.31
CA SER A 119 18.25 -7.65 -21.96
C SER A 119 18.51 -6.42 -21.10
N ALA A 120 19.61 -5.75 -21.37
CA ALA A 120 19.92 -4.46 -20.75
C ALA A 120 18.90 -3.41 -21.18
N ALA A 121 18.38 -2.66 -20.24
CA ALA A 121 17.41 -1.58 -20.42
C ALA A 121 18.02 -0.26 -19.94
N GLY A 122 17.78 0.81 -20.69
CA GLY A 122 18.29 2.14 -20.43
C GLY A 122 19.81 2.28 -20.58
N GLU A 123 20.32 3.48 -20.35
CA GLU A 123 21.75 3.78 -20.28
C GLU A 123 22.38 3.21 -19.00
N CYS A 124 21.60 3.08 -17.93
CA CYS A 124 22.02 2.42 -16.68
C CYS A 124 22.35 0.93 -16.86
N GLY A 125 21.89 0.31 -17.96
CA GLY A 125 22.18 -1.09 -18.28
C GLY A 125 21.47 -2.09 -17.38
N MET A 126 20.32 -1.74 -16.79
CA MET A 126 19.54 -2.64 -15.94
C MET A 126 19.18 -3.92 -16.69
N MET A 127 19.75 -5.04 -16.27
CA MET A 127 19.43 -6.35 -16.82
C MET A 127 18.07 -6.83 -16.28
N MET A 128 17.04 -6.77 -17.11
CA MET A 128 15.67 -7.09 -16.72
C MET A 128 14.95 -7.93 -17.77
N ASN A 129 13.84 -8.50 -17.36
CA ASN A 129 12.96 -9.25 -18.27
C ASN A 129 12.22 -8.30 -19.22
N THR A 130 12.80 -8.06 -20.38
CA THR A 130 12.23 -7.19 -21.42
C THR A 130 11.17 -7.90 -22.30
N GLU A 131 11.06 -9.21 -22.18
CA GLU A 131 9.99 -9.98 -22.85
C GLU A 131 8.64 -9.73 -22.17
N LEU A 132 8.61 -9.76 -20.85
CA LEU A 132 7.38 -9.59 -20.07
C LEU A 132 7.11 -8.14 -19.64
N LEU A 133 8.15 -7.30 -19.57
CA LEU A 133 8.08 -5.91 -19.11
C LEU A 133 8.66 -4.92 -20.15
N PRO A 134 8.23 -5.00 -21.44
CA PRO A 134 8.80 -4.18 -22.51
C PRO A 134 8.50 -2.68 -22.37
N ASN A 135 7.42 -2.31 -21.68
CA ASN A 135 7.08 -0.90 -21.48
C ASN A 135 7.86 -0.33 -20.29
N LEU A 136 7.90 -1.04 -19.14
CA LEU A 136 8.65 -0.61 -17.97
C LEU A 136 10.14 -0.45 -18.29
N ALA A 137 10.71 -1.29 -19.16
CA ALA A 137 12.09 -1.21 -19.63
C ALA A 137 12.46 0.16 -20.24
N LYS A 138 11.50 0.87 -20.82
CA LYS A 138 11.69 2.23 -21.37
C LYS A 138 11.94 3.29 -20.29
N LYS A 139 11.69 2.94 -19.02
CA LYS A 139 11.86 3.81 -17.85
C LYS A 139 13.04 3.44 -16.97
N ALA A 140 13.91 2.54 -17.43
CA ALA A 140 14.99 1.99 -16.63
C ALA A 140 15.88 3.07 -16.00
N ASP A 141 16.18 4.16 -16.72
CA ASP A 141 17.04 5.26 -16.26
C ASP A 141 16.34 6.22 -15.28
N GLU A 142 15.00 6.17 -15.19
CA GLU A 142 14.21 6.95 -14.24
C GLU A 142 13.93 6.19 -12.94
N ILE A 143 14.24 4.91 -12.90
CA ILE A 143 13.96 3.99 -11.81
C ILE A 143 15.22 3.73 -10.97
N CYS A 144 15.06 3.77 -9.65
CA CYS A 144 16.02 3.28 -8.68
C CYS A 144 15.71 1.80 -8.40
N TRP A 145 16.58 0.90 -8.85
CA TRP A 145 16.45 -0.55 -8.75
C TRP A 145 17.12 -1.07 -7.49
N MET A 146 16.38 -1.73 -6.62
CA MET A 146 16.86 -2.32 -5.38
C MET A 146 16.77 -3.84 -5.50
N ARG A 147 17.91 -4.55 -5.59
CA ARG A 147 17.97 -6.00 -5.84
C ARG A 147 18.34 -6.84 -4.61
N SER A 148 18.63 -6.18 -3.51
CA SER A 148 19.15 -6.81 -2.30
C SER A 148 18.23 -6.64 -1.08
N LEU A 149 16.93 -6.47 -1.28
CA LEU A 149 16.02 -6.43 -0.15
C LEU A 149 15.96 -7.78 0.55
N HIS A 150 15.77 -7.74 1.86
CA HIS A 150 15.55 -8.94 2.67
C HIS A 150 14.67 -8.67 3.89
N THR A 151 14.06 -9.75 4.40
CA THR A 151 13.21 -9.76 5.59
C THR A 151 13.31 -11.09 6.32
N GLU A 152 12.81 -11.18 7.55
CA GLU A 152 12.77 -12.42 8.32
C GLU A 152 11.49 -13.23 8.10
N ALA A 153 10.45 -12.59 7.55
CA ALA A 153 9.13 -13.21 7.38
C ALA A 153 9.11 -14.14 6.16
N ILE A 154 8.76 -15.41 6.37
CA ILE A 154 8.76 -16.43 5.32
C ILE A 154 7.35 -16.77 4.80
N ASN A 155 6.28 -16.30 5.46
CA ASN A 155 4.90 -16.50 5.05
C ASN A 155 4.25 -15.17 4.69
N HIS A 156 3.28 -15.18 3.75
CA HIS A 156 2.66 -13.96 3.20
C HIS A 156 2.07 -13.05 4.27
N GLU A 157 1.22 -13.56 5.15
CA GLU A 157 0.52 -12.72 6.13
C GLU A 157 1.47 -11.92 7.03
N PRO A 158 2.47 -12.53 7.72
CA PRO A 158 3.46 -11.77 8.48
C PRO A 158 4.39 -10.92 7.60
N ALA A 159 4.73 -11.38 6.39
CA ALA A 159 5.62 -10.63 5.50
C ALA A 159 4.96 -9.37 4.93
N ILE A 160 3.72 -9.47 4.43
CA ILE A 160 2.94 -8.31 3.99
C ILE A 160 2.75 -7.34 5.16
N THR A 161 2.44 -7.88 6.36
CA THR A 161 2.28 -7.06 7.57
C THR A 161 3.58 -6.31 7.89
N ALA A 162 4.74 -7.00 7.87
CA ALA A 162 6.04 -6.39 8.11
C ALA A 162 6.37 -5.33 7.07
N MET A 163 6.10 -5.61 5.79
CA MET A 163 6.33 -4.66 4.70
C MET A 163 5.46 -3.41 4.80
N GLN A 164 4.25 -3.51 5.33
CA GLN A 164 3.36 -2.37 5.52
C GLN A 164 3.60 -1.62 6.85
N THR A 165 3.97 -2.31 7.93
CA THR A 165 3.95 -1.76 9.30
C THR A 165 5.31 -1.78 10.02
N GLY A 166 6.37 -2.28 9.37
CA GLY A 166 7.68 -2.49 10.00
C GLY A 166 7.72 -3.64 11.01
N ASN A 167 6.65 -4.43 11.13
CA ASN A 167 6.59 -5.54 12.10
C ASN A 167 5.69 -6.68 11.60
N GLN A 168 6.06 -7.92 11.91
CA GLN A 168 5.28 -9.11 11.53
C GLN A 168 3.96 -9.26 12.31
N VAL A 169 3.88 -8.61 13.48
CA VAL A 169 2.69 -8.66 14.34
C VAL A 169 1.73 -7.53 13.98
N THR A 170 0.46 -7.86 13.82
CA THR A 170 -0.61 -6.91 13.50
C THR A 170 -0.87 -5.91 14.64
N GLY A 171 -1.58 -4.81 14.34
CA GLY A 171 -1.96 -3.79 15.30
C GLY A 171 -1.02 -2.57 15.32
N ARG A 172 0.01 -2.55 14.50
CA ARG A 172 0.87 -1.38 14.32
C ARG A 172 0.38 -0.52 13.14
N PRO A 173 0.65 0.80 13.16
CA PRO A 173 0.32 1.67 12.04
C PRO A 173 1.12 1.29 10.79
N CYS A 174 0.47 1.33 9.64
CA CYS A 174 1.15 1.11 8.37
C CYS A 174 1.91 2.38 7.89
N LEU A 175 2.79 2.22 6.92
CA LEU A 175 3.59 3.30 6.30
C LEU A 175 2.70 4.47 5.86
N GLY A 176 1.55 4.20 5.20
CA GLY A 176 0.59 5.24 4.81
C GLY A 176 -0.01 6.00 5.99
N SER A 177 -0.25 5.30 7.11
CA SER A 177 -0.71 5.94 8.35
C SER A 177 0.37 6.83 8.97
N TRP A 178 1.63 6.42 8.96
CA TRP A 178 2.76 7.23 9.40
C TRP A 178 2.97 8.46 8.50
N ALA A 179 2.85 8.30 7.18
CA ALA A 179 2.90 9.42 6.23
C ALA A 179 1.76 10.42 6.48
N SER A 180 0.53 9.93 6.71
CA SER A 180 -0.62 10.76 7.09
C SER A 180 -0.42 11.46 8.45
N TYR A 181 0.15 10.77 9.44
CA TYR A 181 0.43 11.34 10.76
C TYR A 181 1.50 12.44 10.69
N GLY A 182 2.57 12.19 9.95
CA GLY A 182 3.68 13.11 9.81
C GLY A 182 3.33 14.35 8.98
N LEU A 183 2.82 14.14 7.76
CA LEU A 183 2.61 15.21 6.77
C LEU A 183 1.20 15.84 6.79
N GLY A 184 0.22 15.19 7.43
CA GLY A 184 -1.17 15.63 7.34
C GLY A 184 -1.76 15.51 5.93
N ALA A 185 -2.92 16.14 5.71
CA ALA A 185 -3.61 16.18 4.42
C ALA A 185 -3.13 17.38 3.58
N MET A 186 -3.13 17.23 2.25
CA MET A 186 -2.90 18.34 1.29
C MET A 186 -4.22 18.91 0.75
N ASN A 187 -5.34 18.30 1.08
CA ASN A 187 -6.69 18.71 0.69
C ASN A 187 -7.66 18.48 1.84
N GLU A 188 -8.82 19.12 1.79
CA GLU A 188 -9.85 19.02 2.82
C GLU A 188 -10.98 18.04 2.46
N ASN A 189 -11.05 17.58 1.19
CA ASN A 189 -12.22 16.90 0.65
C ASN A 189 -11.98 15.40 0.38
N LEU A 190 -10.73 14.95 0.48
CA LEU A 190 -10.33 13.55 0.32
C LEU A 190 -9.46 13.10 1.49
N PRO A 191 -9.47 11.80 1.85
CA PRO A 191 -8.58 11.26 2.87
C PRO A 191 -7.11 11.49 2.49
N ALA A 192 -6.25 11.69 3.48
CA ALA A 192 -4.80 11.76 3.25
C ALA A 192 -4.22 10.44 2.77
N PHE A 193 -4.88 9.31 3.10
CA PHE A 193 -4.47 7.97 2.72
C PHE A 193 -5.63 7.19 2.10
N VAL A 194 -5.46 6.77 0.85
CA VAL A 194 -6.45 5.98 0.07
C VAL A 194 -5.85 4.65 -0.34
N VAL A 195 -6.69 3.62 -0.34
CA VAL A 195 -6.32 2.25 -0.72
C VAL A 195 -7.18 1.78 -1.89
N LEU A 196 -6.53 1.24 -2.89
CA LEU A 196 -7.13 0.61 -4.07
C LEU A 196 -6.73 -0.86 -4.10
N VAL A 197 -7.67 -1.76 -4.31
CA VAL A 197 -7.39 -3.18 -4.49
C VAL A 197 -7.74 -3.55 -5.92
N ALA A 198 -6.70 -3.74 -6.74
CA ALA A 198 -6.88 -4.13 -8.13
C ALA A 198 -7.28 -5.61 -8.23
N ILE A 199 -8.13 -5.91 -9.19
CA ILE A 199 -8.60 -7.26 -9.51
C ILE A 199 -7.70 -7.80 -10.61
N PRO A 200 -6.83 -8.80 -10.35
CA PRO A 200 -5.99 -9.39 -11.39
C PRO A 200 -6.85 -10.15 -12.41
N LYS A 201 -6.37 -10.26 -13.64
CA LYS A 201 -7.06 -11.05 -14.68
C LYS A 201 -7.13 -12.53 -14.31
N ASN A 202 -6.08 -13.04 -13.70
CA ASN A 202 -6.05 -14.40 -13.16
C ASN A 202 -6.17 -14.34 -11.63
N ARG A 203 -7.06 -15.14 -11.02
CA ARG A 203 -7.41 -15.10 -9.59
C ARG A 203 -7.20 -16.45 -8.89
N GLU A 204 -6.30 -17.29 -9.36
CA GLU A 204 -6.16 -18.65 -8.85
C GLU A 204 -5.48 -18.75 -7.48
N GLN A 205 -4.62 -17.78 -7.13
CA GLN A 205 -3.82 -17.81 -5.89
C GLN A 205 -3.82 -16.46 -5.19
N GLU A 206 -5.01 -15.98 -4.84
CA GLU A 206 -5.17 -14.72 -4.13
C GLU A 206 -4.78 -14.87 -2.65
N GLN A 207 -3.93 -13.98 -2.18
CA GLN A 207 -3.64 -13.81 -0.76
C GLN A 207 -4.67 -12.89 -0.09
N ALA A 208 -4.88 -13.07 1.20
CA ALA A 208 -5.85 -12.27 1.96
C ALA A 208 -5.38 -10.82 2.11
N ILE A 209 -6.12 -9.90 1.51
CA ILE A 209 -5.95 -8.45 1.66
C ILE A 209 -7.09 -7.93 2.52
N SER A 210 -6.78 -7.32 3.66
CA SER A 210 -7.77 -6.84 4.61
C SER A 210 -7.37 -5.51 5.25
N SER A 211 -8.32 -4.84 5.91
CA SER A 211 -8.14 -3.51 6.50
C SER A 211 -7.01 -3.40 7.53
N ARG A 212 -6.53 -4.52 8.08
CA ARG A 212 -5.35 -4.51 8.96
C ARG A 212 -4.11 -3.93 8.29
N LEU A 213 -3.99 -4.08 6.95
CA LEU A 213 -2.82 -3.64 6.16
C LEU A 213 -2.79 -2.13 5.92
N TRP A 214 -3.89 -1.42 6.17
CA TRP A 214 -3.98 0.03 6.08
C TRP A 214 -4.57 0.68 7.34
N SER A 215 -4.49 -0.03 8.45
CA SER A 215 -4.93 0.44 9.75
C SER A 215 -3.98 1.49 10.32
N ALA A 216 -4.55 2.44 11.07
CA ALA A 216 -3.77 3.36 11.90
C ALA A 216 -3.14 2.68 13.13
N GLY A 217 -3.48 1.42 13.43
CA GLY A 217 -2.98 0.74 14.61
C GLY A 217 -3.24 1.55 15.89
N TYR A 218 -2.17 1.93 16.59
CA TYR A 218 -2.25 2.76 17.78
C TYR A 218 -2.24 4.28 17.50
N LEU A 219 -2.03 4.72 16.27
CA LEU A 219 -2.26 6.12 15.89
C LEU A 219 -3.76 6.43 15.88
N PRO A 220 -4.15 7.71 16.02
CA PRO A 220 -5.56 8.10 15.88
C PRO A 220 -6.18 7.59 14.59
N GLY A 221 -7.41 7.08 14.67
CA GLY A 221 -8.12 6.42 13.57
C GLY A 221 -8.28 7.26 12.30
N ARG A 222 -8.18 8.60 12.39
CA ARG A 222 -8.16 9.51 11.23
C ARG A 222 -7.01 9.26 10.25
N HIS A 223 -5.93 8.60 10.70
CA HIS A 223 -4.78 8.25 9.87
C HIS A 223 -4.89 6.88 9.20
N SER A 224 -5.99 6.15 9.42
CA SER A 224 -6.28 4.91 8.69
C SER A 224 -6.53 5.18 7.21
N GLY A 225 -6.09 4.23 6.37
CA GLY A 225 -6.41 4.26 4.95
C GLY A 225 -7.90 4.05 4.70
N VAL A 226 -8.44 4.77 3.74
CA VAL A 226 -9.81 4.60 3.25
C VAL A 226 -9.77 3.78 1.98
N SER A 227 -10.36 2.58 2.03
CA SER A 227 -10.42 1.71 0.86
C SER A 227 -11.52 2.17 -0.10
N PHE A 228 -11.12 2.45 -1.33
CA PHE A 228 -12.04 2.67 -2.43
C PHE A 228 -12.28 1.33 -3.14
N ARG A 229 -13.53 1.02 -3.39
CA ARG A 229 -13.91 -0.21 -4.06
C ARG A 229 -13.63 -0.11 -5.55
N SER A 230 -13.20 -1.21 -6.11
CA SER A 230 -12.99 -1.37 -7.55
C SER A 230 -14.32 -1.59 -8.29
N SER A 231 -15.24 -0.63 -8.19
CA SER A 231 -16.58 -0.69 -8.79
C SER A 231 -17.07 0.71 -9.14
N ASN A 232 -18.19 0.81 -9.85
CA ASN A 232 -18.85 2.09 -10.15
C ASN A 232 -19.34 2.83 -8.90
N ASP A 233 -19.40 2.16 -7.75
CA ASP A 233 -19.69 2.74 -6.43
C ASP A 233 -18.45 2.58 -5.53
N PRO A 234 -17.46 3.50 -5.63
CA PRO A 234 -16.16 3.35 -4.98
C PRO A 234 -16.25 3.41 -3.46
N ILE A 235 -17.25 4.07 -2.91
CA ILE A 235 -17.48 4.17 -1.47
C ILE A 235 -18.95 3.89 -1.18
N LEU A 236 -19.19 2.85 -0.38
CA LEU A 236 -20.54 2.48 0.01
C LEU A 236 -21.22 3.61 0.78
N PHE A 237 -22.50 3.84 0.46
CA PHE A 237 -23.34 4.81 1.14
C PHE A 237 -22.82 6.25 1.09
N ILE A 238 -21.97 6.57 0.11
CA ILE A 238 -21.51 7.94 -0.08
C ILE A 238 -22.66 8.85 -0.50
N ASN A 239 -23.59 8.35 -1.30
CA ASN A 239 -24.76 9.09 -1.74
C ASN A 239 -25.82 9.18 -0.64
N ASN A 240 -26.56 10.27 -0.64
CA ASN A 240 -27.70 10.41 0.26
C ASN A 240 -28.81 9.40 -0.07
N PRO A 241 -29.56 8.92 0.92
CA PRO A 241 -30.79 8.19 0.64
C PRO A 241 -31.75 8.98 -0.24
N PRO A 242 -32.59 8.31 -1.05
CA PRO A 242 -33.60 8.99 -1.85
C PRO A 242 -34.46 9.95 -0.99
N GLY A 243 -34.65 11.18 -1.47
CA GLY A 243 -35.44 12.19 -0.78
C GLY A 243 -34.69 12.98 0.32
N VAL A 244 -33.39 12.74 0.54
CA VAL A 244 -32.57 13.51 1.49
C VAL A 244 -31.62 14.46 0.73
N PRO A 245 -31.94 15.75 0.62
CA PRO A 245 -31.03 16.74 0.02
C PRO A 245 -29.73 16.92 0.84
N ASN A 246 -28.65 17.35 0.21
CA ASN A 246 -27.37 17.62 0.86
C ASN A 246 -27.49 18.59 2.05
N ALA A 247 -28.33 19.60 1.96
CA ALA A 247 -28.56 20.55 3.04
C ALA A 247 -29.18 19.90 4.31
N ILE A 248 -30.06 18.90 4.13
CA ILE A 248 -30.61 18.13 5.26
C ILE A 248 -29.53 17.19 5.83
N ARG A 249 -28.78 16.52 4.96
CA ARG A 249 -27.69 15.63 5.38
C ARG A 249 -26.62 16.42 6.16
N GLY A 250 -26.22 17.60 5.68
CA GLY A 250 -25.26 18.47 6.37
C GLY A 250 -25.73 18.82 7.78
N ARG A 251 -26.96 19.31 7.95
CA ARG A 251 -27.53 19.61 9.27
C ARG A 251 -27.60 18.39 10.18
N SER A 252 -27.90 17.21 9.63
CA SER A 252 -27.90 15.96 10.42
C SER A 252 -26.51 15.64 10.95
N ILE A 253 -25.47 15.80 10.13
CA ILE A 253 -24.08 15.58 10.54
C ILE A 253 -23.65 16.62 11.57
N GLU A 254 -23.97 17.88 11.39
CA GLU A 254 -23.72 18.95 12.37
C GLU A 254 -24.36 18.63 13.72
N GLY A 255 -25.62 18.16 13.73
CA GLY A 255 -26.31 17.74 14.93
C GLY A 255 -25.63 16.55 15.62
N ILE A 256 -25.25 15.51 14.86
CA ILE A 256 -24.51 14.34 15.38
C ILE A 256 -23.16 14.79 15.95
N ASN A 257 -22.45 15.66 15.27
CA ASN A 257 -21.16 16.16 15.73
C ASN A 257 -21.28 17.03 16.98
N ALA A 258 -22.36 17.84 17.10
CA ALA A 258 -22.63 18.58 18.32
C ALA A 258 -22.84 17.64 19.53
N LEU A 259 -23.62 16.55 19.34
CA LEU A 259 -23.80 15.53 20.36
C LEU A 259 -22.50 14.81 20.73
N ASN A 260 -21.69 14.48 19.73
CA ASN A 260 -20.38 13.83 19.95
C ASN A 260 -19.43 14.77 20.72
N ARG A 261 -19.42 16.09 20.43
CA ARG A 261 -18.61 17.05 21.18
C ARG A 261 -19.01 17.14 22.65
N ILE A 262 -20.32 17.12 22.96
CA ILE A 262 -20.82 17.08 24.34
C ILE A 262 -20.36 15.79 25.02
N ASN A 263 -20.47 14.67 24.33
CA ASN A 263 -20.02 13.37 24.87
C ASN A 263 -18.50 13.37 25.10
N TYR A 264 -17.73 13.94 24.18
CA TYR A 264 -16.27 14.09 24.34
C TYR A 264 -15.90 14.93 25.55
N GLN A 265 -16.58 16.05 25.74
CA GLN A 265 -16.37 16.92 26.93
C GLN A 265 -16.65 16.20 28.26
N ALA A 266 -17.63 15.28 28.24
CA ALA A 266 -18.02 14.52 29.44
C ALA A 266 -17.09 13.32 29.72
N ILE A 267 -16.60 12.63 28.71
CA ILE A 267 -15.91 11.33 28.83
C ILE A 267 -14.41 11.46 28.49
N GLY A 268 -14.05 12.37 27.56
CA GLY A 268 -12.66 12.58 27.10
C GLY A 268 -12.13 11.48 26.16
N ASP A 269 -13.02 10.64 25.57
CA ASP A 269 -12.60 9.56 24.68
C ASP A 269 -12.12 10.11 23.33
N PRO A 270 -10.83 9.94 22.96
CA PRO A 270 -10.28 10.42 21.69
C PRO A 270 -10.96 9.85 20.45
N GLU A 271 -11.53 8.64 20.54
CA GLU A 271 -12.25 8.00 19.43
C GLU A 271 -13.51 8.79 19.04
N THR A 272 -14.10 9.52 19.97
CA THR A 272 -15.22 10.42 19.67
C THR A 272 -14.81 11.53 18.70
N GLN A 273 -13.62 12.11 18.84
CA GLN A 273 -13.09 13.10 17.89
C GLN A 273 -12.82 12.46 16.53
N THR A 274 -12.24 11.27 16.50
CA THR A 274 -12.03 10.51 15.27
C THR A 274 -13.35 10.32 14.50
N ARG A 275 -14.43 9.95 15.18
CA ARG A 275 -15.76 9.79 14.57
C ARG A 275 -16.31 11.08 13.99
N ILE A 276 -16.16 12.21 14.69
CA ILE A 276 -16.56 13.52 14.18
C ILE A 276 -15.86 13.80 12.84
N GLN A 277 -14.54 13.64 12.83
CA GLN A 277 -13.73 13.88 11.62
C GLN A 277 -14.09 12.91 10.48
N GLN A 278 -14.39 11.66 10.78
CA GLN A 278 -14.83 10.68 9.79
C GLN A 278 -16.18 11.03 9.17
N TYR A 279 -17.16 11.48 9.96
CA TYR A 279 -18.46 11.92 9.41
C TYR A 279 -18.33 13.17 8.54
N GLU A 280 -17.52 14.14 8.97
CA GLU A 280 -17.24 15.35 8.18
C GLU A 280 -16.51 15.01 6.88
N MET A 281 -15.51 14.15 6.93
CA MET A 281 -14.79 13.68 5.74
C MET A 281 -15.73 12.94 4.79
N ALA A 282 -16.53 12.00 5.28
CA ALA A 282 -17.48 11.25 4.46
C ALA A 282 -18.49 12.19 3.77
N PHE A 283 -18.90 13.27 4.42
CA PHE A 283 -19.79 14.27 3.82
C PHE A 283 -19.10 15.08 2.71
N ARG A 284 -17.87 15.54 2.95
CA ARG A 284 -17.09 16.26 1.92
C ARG A 284 -16.80 15.37 0.71
N MET A 285 -16.55 14.07 0.93
CA MET A 285 -16.31 13.10 -0.12
C MET A 285 -17.51 12.88 -1.04
N GLN A 286 -18.74 13.17 -0.62
CA GLN A 286 -19.94 13.05 -1.46
C GLN A 286 -19.87 13.87 -2.75
N ALA A 287 -19.22 15.03 -2.70
CA ALA A 287 -19.02 15.86 -3.88
C ALA A 287 -17.77 15.45 -4.67
N SER A 288 -16.67 15.14 -3.97
CA SER A 288 -15.35 14.96 -4.58
C SER A 288 -15.12 13.59 -5.20
N VAL A 289 -15.72 12.52 -4.64
CA VAL A 289 -15.52 11.16 -5.14
C VAL A 289 -16.18 10.91 -6.49
N PRO A 290 -17.43 11.34 -6.76
CA PRO A 290 -18.00 11.21 -8.10
C PRO A 290 -17.17 11.92 -9.18
N GLU A 291 -16.67 13.13 -8.93
CA GLU A 291 -15.78 13.84 -9.85
C GLU A 291 -14.45 13.12 -10.05
N LEU A 292 -13.86 12.57 -8.98
CA LEU A 292 -12.63 11.80 -9.04
C LEU A 292 -12.78 10.55 -9.92
N THR A 293 -13.89 9.84 -9.79
CA THR A 293 -14.14 8.55 -10.47
C THR A 293 -14.72 8.71 -11.87
N ASP A 294 -15.22 9.87 -12.21
CA ASP A 294 -15.63 10.20 -13.58
C ASP A 294 -14.40 10.35 -14.48
N LEU A 295 -14.15 9.34 -15.30
CA LEU A 295 -13.05 9.30 -16.26
C LEU A 295 -13.41 10.00 -17.60
N SER A 296 -14.60 10.55 -17.76
CA SER A 296 -15.03 11.22 -19.01
C SER A 296 -14.19 12.48 -19.30
N SER A 297 -13.58 13.06 -18.28
CA SER A 297 -12.67 14.20 -18.38
C SER A 297 -11.26 13.83 -18.84
N GLU A 298 -10.91 12.54 -18.85
CA GLU A 298 -9.58 12.09 -19.31
C GLU A 298 -9.48 12.12 -20.83
N SER A 299 -8.31 12.50 -21.32
CA SER A 299 -8.07 12.60 -22.76
C SER A 299 -7.95 11.21 -23.42
N LYS A 300 -8.16 11.18 -24.74
CA LYS A 300 -7.85 9.95 -25.51
C LYS A 300 -6.39 9.54 -25.34
N GLN A 301 -5.46 10.49 -25.25
CA GLN A 301 -4.03 10.24 -25.05
C GLN A 301 -3.77 9.52 -23.71
N THR A 302 -4.49 9.92 -22.65
CA THR A 302 -4.40 9.22 -21.35
C THR A 302 -4.79 7.75 -21.49
N PHE A 303 -5.89 7.44 -22.16
CA PHE A 303 -6.31 6.06 -22.39
C PHE A 303 -5.37 5.31 -23.37
N ASP A 304 -4.85 5.99 -24.38
CA ASP A 304 -3.81 5.43 -25.25
C ASP A 304 -2.52 5.12 -24.49
N LEU A 305 -2.20 5.87 -23.45
CA LEU A 305 -1.03 5.66 -22.59
C LEU A 305 -1.24 4.46 -21.63
N TYR A 306 -2.31 4.49 -20.81
CA TYR A 306 -2.60 3.44 -19.81
C TYR A 306 -3.15 2.15 -20.43
N GLY A 307 -3.69 2.19 -21.63
CA GLY A 307 -4.35 1.07 -22.32
C GLY A 307 -5.84 0.97 -22.03
N GLU A 308 -6.53 0.18 -22.84
CA GLU A 308 -8.00 0.03 -22.78
C GLU A 308 -8.52 -0.50 -21.43
N ASP A 309 -7.69 -1.26 -20.71
CA ASP A 309 -8.06 -1.77 -19.39
C ASP A 309 -8.21 -0.65 -18.35
N ALA A 310 -7.65 0.56 -18.59
CA ALA A 310 -7.86 1.73 -17.72
C ALA A 310 -9.34 2.16 -17.63
N LYS A 311 -10.16 1.83 -18.65
CA LYS A 311 -11.60 2.07 -18.65
C LYS A 311 -12.41 1.04 -17.85
N LYS A 312 -11.76 -0.06 -17.43
CA LYS A 312 -12.43 -1.16 -16.70
C LYS A 312 -12.26 -0.95 -15.19
N PRO A 313 -13.33 -0.61 -14.47
CA PRO A 313 -13.25 -0.46 -13.01
C PRO A 313 -12.63 -1.70 -12.36
N GLY A 314 -11.65 -1.47 -11.49
CA GLY A 314 -10.97 -2.53 -10.77
C GLY A 314 -9.79 -3.17 -11.47
N SER A 315 -9.53 -2.92 -12.75
CA SER A 315 -8.27 -3.35 -13.37
C SER A 315 -7.08 -2.64 -12.72
N PHE A 316 -5.88 -3.21 -12.83
CA PHE A 316 -4.67 -2.54 -12.34
C PHE A 316 -4.42 -1.22 -13.10
N ALA A 317 -4.69 -1.18 -14.40
CA ALA A 317 -4.58 0.04 -15.20
C ALA A 317 -5.55 1.14 -14.74
N ASN A 318 -6.81 0.78 -14.41
CA ASN A 318 -7.76 1.71 -13.80
C ASN A 318 -7.28 2.20 -12.44
N SER A 319 -6.75 1.29 -11.61
CA SER A 319 -6.21 1.64 -10.28
C SER A 319 -4.99 2.56 -10.37
N ALA A 320 -4.09 2.33 -11.34
CA ALA A 320 -2.93 3.19 -11.58
C ALA A 320 -3.35 4.61 -12.05
N LEU A 321 -4.29 4.68 -13.00
CA LEU A 321 -4.87 5.97 -13.42
C LEU A 321 -5.58 6.68 -12.26
N MET A 322 -6.33 5.94 -11.44
CA MET A 322 -6.99 6.49 -10.26
C MET A 322 -5.97 6.98 -9.22
N ALA A 323 -4.85 6.27 -9.03
CA ALA A 323 -3.78 6.68 -8.13
C ALA A 323 -3.16 8.01 -8.56
N ARG A 324 -2.93 8.23 -9.86
CA ARG A 324 -2.48 9.52 -10.40
C ARG A 324 -3.52 10.62 -10.11
N ARG A 325 -4.81 10.38 -10.38
CA ARG A 325 -5.89 11.35 -10.13
C ARG A 325 -6.04 11.71 -8.65
N LEU A 326 -5.86 10.75 -7.77
CA LEU A 326 -5.84 10.96 -6.31
C LEU A 326 -4.65 11.83 -5.90
N ALA A 327 -3.46 11.51 -6.39
CA ALA A 327 -2.23 12.27 -6.13
C ALA A 327 -2.35 13.72 -6.64
N GLU A 328 -2.90 13.93 -7.83
CA GLU A 328 -3.17 15.23 -8.43
C GLU A 328 -4.12 16.08 -7.57
N ARG A 329 -5.08 15.45 -6.88
CA ARG A 329 -6.02 16.10 -5.95
C ARG A 329 -5.50 16.20 -4.51
N GLY A 330 -4.21 15.94 -4.29
CA GLY A 330 -3.57 16.14 -2.99
C GLY A 330 -3.77 15.00 -1.99
N VAL A 331 -4.03 13.78 -2.43
CA VAL A 331 -3.93 12.60 -1.55
C VAL A 331 -2.45 12.31 -1.30
N ARG A 332 -2.05 12.22 -0.03
CA ARG A 332 -0.65 12.02 0.38
C ARG A 332 -0.12 10.64 0.08
N PHE A 333 -0.93 9.63 0.35
CA PHE A 333 -0.52 8.25 0.21
C PHE A 333 -1.60 7.46 -0.52
N VAL A 334 -1.24 6.85 -1.64
CA VAL A 334 -2.12 5.96 -2.39
C VAL A 334 -1.49 4.58 -2.41
N GLN A 335 -2.13 3.63 -1.75
CA GLN A 335 -1.74 2.23 -1.77
C GLN A 335 -2.53 1.50 -2.84
N VAL A 336 -1.85 0.85 -3.78
CA VAL A 336 -2.49 -0.02 -4.78
C VAL A 336 -2.02 -1.45 -4.53
N TYR A 337 -2.93 -2.34 -4.22
CA TYR A 337 -2.64 -3.78 -4.12
C TYR A 337 -2.99 -4.48 -5.43
N HIS A 338 -2.07 -5.30 -5.92
CA HIS A 338 -2.29 -6.22 -7.03
C HIS A 338 -1.92 -7.63 -6.58
N ASN A 339 -2.88 -8.55 -6.57
CA ASN A 339 -2.76 -9.89 -6.01
C ASN A 339 -2.26 -10.93 -7.02
N ASN A 340 -2.14 -12.19 -6.56
CA ASN A 340 -1.90 -13.39 -7.37
C ASN A 340 -0.46 -13.55 -7.91
N TRP A 341 0.57 -13.05 -7.16
CA TRP A 341 1.97 -13.27 -7.49
C TRP A 341 2.57 -14.53 -6.81
N ASP A 342 1.73 -15.27 -6.09
CA ASP A 342 2.14 -16.48 -5.34
C ASP A 342 2.22 -17.72 -6.24
N HIS A 343 3.31 -17.83 -7.00
CA HIS A 343 3.45 -18.85 -8.04
C HIS A 343 4.17 -20.12 -7.54
N HIS A 344 3.50 -20.92 -6.73
CA HIS A 344 3.99 -22.23 -6.26
C HIS A 344 3.99 -23.32 -7.34
N ALA A 345 3.34 -23.09 -8.44
CA ALA A 345 3.31 -23.95 -9.63
C ALA A 345 3.06 -23.10 -10.87
N ASN A 346 3.44 -23.62 -12.03
CA ASN A 346 3.16 -23.01 -13.33
C ASN A 346 3.58 -21.53 -13.41
N VAL A 347 4.78 -21.19 -12.93
CA VAL A 347 5.36 -19.85 -13.07
C VAL A 347 5.31 -19.40 -14.53
N SER A 348 5.66 -20.31 -15.42
CA SER A 348 5.75 -20.05 -16.86
C SER A 348 4.42 -19.71 -17.55
N GLY A 349 3.30 -20.17 -17.02
CA GLY A 349 1.97 -19.82 -17.53
C GLY A 349 1.33 -18.61 -16.86
N ARG A 350 1.65 -18.38 -15.58
CA ARG A 350 0.99 -17.35 -14.75
C ARG A 350 1.72 -16.01 -14.74
N MET A 351 3.05 -16.01 -14.74
CA MET A 351 3.85 -14.79 -14.74
C MET A 351 3.51 -13.84 -15.89
N PRO A 352 3.32 -14.33 -17.14
CA PRO A 352 2.94 -13.46 -18.26
C PRO A 352 1.63 -12.71 -18.04
N ASP A 353 0.64 -13.33 -17.37
CA ASP A 353 -0.64 -12.67 -17.09
C ASP A 353 -0.46 -11.53 -16.08
N GLN A 354 0.31 -11.76 -15.01
CA GLN A 354 0.60 -10.73 -14.02
C GLN A 354 1.41 -9.57 -14.62
N CYS A 355 2.44 -9.88 -15.40
CA CYS A 355 3.24 -8.86 -16.08
C CYS A 355 2.41 -8.05 -17.08
N ARG A 356 1.49 -8.70 -17.82
CA ARG A 356 0.59 -8.00 -18.74
C ARG A 356 -0.34 -7.02 -18.04
N ASP A 357 -0.75 -7.34 -16.80
CA ASP A 357 -1.58 -6.43 -16.00
C ASP A 357 -0.81 -5.19 -15.56
N VAL A 358 0.49 -5.30 -15.25
CA VAL A 358 1.25 -4.24 -14.57
C VAL A 358 2.22 -3.47 -15.46
N ASP A 359 2.78 -4.08 -16.51
CA ASP A 359 3.86 -3.51 -17.32
C ASP A 359 3.50 -2.12 -17.89
N ARG A 360 2.48 -2.09 -18.73
CA ARG A 360 2.05 -0.85 -19.37
C ARG A 360 1.52 0.19 -18.38
N PRO A 361 0.69 -0.15 -17.38
CA PRO A 361 0.22 0.82 -16.40
C PRO A 361 1.32 1.39 -15.50
N CYS A 362 2.36 0.62 -15.15
CA CYS A 362 3.52 1.16 -14.42
C CYS A 362 4.30 2.17 -15.26
N TYR A 363 4.58 1.83 -16.52
CA TYR A 363 5.15 2.77 -17.48
C TYR A 363 4.31 4.04 -17.61
N ALA A 364 3.00 3.87 -17.83
CA ALA A 364 2.06 4.97 -18.04
C ALA A 364 1.98 5.89 -16.83
N LEU A 365 1.97 5.33 -15.62
CA LEU A 365 1.94 6.11 -14.39
C LEU A 365 3.19 7.01 -14.26
N LEU A 366 4.37 6.46 -14.52
CA LEU A 366 5.62 7.24 -14.46
C LEU A 366 5.65 8.33 -15.54
N GLU A 367 5.23 8.00 -16.77
CA GLU A 367 5.16 8.98 -17.86
C GLU A 367 4.16 10.10 -17.58
N ASP A 368 2.92 9.76 -17.19
CA ASP A 368 1.86 10.74 -16.91
C ASP A 368 2.24 11.67 -15.74
N LEU A 369 2.84 11.12 -14.67
CA LEU A 369 3.37 11.93 -13.57
C LEU A 369 4.49 12.87 -14.03
N LYS A 370 5.38 12.40 -14.91
CA LYS A 370 6.48 13.20 -15.47
C LYS A 370 5.95 14.32 -16.36
N GLU A 371 5.07 14.00 -17.31
CA GLU A 371 4.47 15.00 -18.22
C GLU A 371 3.70 16.09 -17.46
N ARG A 372 3.12 15.75 -16.30
CA ARG A 372 2.43 16.70 -15.41
C ARG A 372 3.35 17.47 -14.46
N GLY A 373 4.67 17.21 -14.49
CA GLY A 373 5.61 17.80 -13.55
C GLY A 373 5.40 17.37 -12.10
N MET A 374 4.81 16.21 -11.88
CA MET A 374 4.48 15.67 -10.56
C MET A 374 5.47 14.59 -10.09
N LEU A 375 6.25 13.99 -10.99
CA LEU A 375 7.14 12.87 -10.64
C LEU A 375 8.22 13.30 -9.64
N ASP A 376 8.74 14.52 -9.75
CA ASP A 376 9.81 15.02 -8.88
C ASP A 376 9.39 15.09 -7.40
N ASP A 377 8.10 15.26 -7.10
CA ASP A 377 7.58 15.33 -5.73
C ASP A 377 6.59 14.20 -5.38
N THR A 378 6.51 13.17 -6.23
CA THR A 378 5.71 11.96 -6.02
C THR A 378 6.60 10.73 -6.07
N LEU A 379 6.77 10.05 -4.93
CA LEU A 379 7.50 8.80 -4.84
C LEU A 379 6.60 7.65 -5.29
N VAL A 380 6.97 6.98 -6.37
CA VAL A 380 6.33 5.76 -6.83
C VAL A 380 7.16 4.57 -6.38
N ILE A 381 6.55 3.63 -5.66
CA ILE A 381 7.18 2.41 -5.15
C ILE A 381 6.49 1.20 -5.77
N TRP A 382 7.26 0.21 -6.19
CA TRP A 382 6.76 -1.08 -6.66
C TRP A 382 7.53 -2.22 -5.98
N GLY A 383 6.83 -3.22 -5.51
CA GLY A 383 7.44 -4.42 -4.96
C GLY A 383 6.47 -5.30 -4.22
N GLY A 384 6.94 -6.44 -3.75
CA GLY A 384 6.18 -7.37 -2.93
C GLY A 384 6.78 -7.54 -1.54
N GLU A 385 6.32 -8.56 -0.83
CA GLU A 385 6.68 -8.81 0.56
C GLU A 385 7.95 -9.65 0.74
N PHE A 386 8.34 -10.44 -0.28
CA PHE A 386 9.58 -11.23 -0.35
C PHE A 386 9.82 -11.74 -1.79
N GLY A 387 10.91 -12.47 -2.00
CA GLY A 387 11.27 -13.10 -3.27
C GLY A 387 10.92 -14.58 -3.36
N ARG A 388 11.51 -15.24 -4.37
CA ARG A 388 11.26 -16.64 -4.68
C ARG A 388 12.56 -17.43 -4.82
N THR A 389 12.47 -18.75 -4.58
CA THR A 389 13.62 -19.66 -4.67
C THR A 389 14.05 -19.89 -6.12
N ILE A 390 15.36 -20.10 -6.32
CA ILE A 390 15.92 -20.53 -7.62
C ILE A 390 15.54 -21.99 -7.94
N TYR A 391 15.34 -22.82 -6.93
CA TYR A 391 14.92 -24.19 -7.11
C TYR A 391 13.42 -24.33 -7.28
N SER A 392 12.99 -25.36 -8.01
CA SER A 392 11.59 -25.68 -8.18
C SER A 392 10.97 -26.23 -6.90
N GLN A 393 9.81 -25.73 -6.54
CA GLN A 393 8.92 -26.38 -5.60
C GLN A 393 8.18 -27.51 -6.32
N GLY A 394 8.30 -28.75 -5.82
CA GLY A 394 7.71 -29.91 -6.47
C GLY A 394 8.44 -30.34 -7.74
N GLY A 395 7.69 -30.84 -8.72
CA GLY A 395 8.24 -31.32 -9.98
C GLY A 395 8.79 -30.19 -10.85
N LEU A 396 9.85 -30.52 -11.62
CA LEU A 396 10.46 -29.61 -12.59
C LEU A 396 10.35 -30.20 -13.99
N THR A 397 9.84 -29.40 -14.92
CA THR A 397 9.97 -29.61 -16.36
C THR A 397 10.43 -28.30 -17.01
N LYS A 398 10.86 -28.36 -18.30
CA LYS A 398 11.28 -27.15 -19.02
C LYS A 398 10.17 -26.09 -19.13
N ASP A 399 8.92 -26.53 -19.16
CA ASP A 399 7.77 -25.66 -19.38
C ASP A 399 6.94 -25.40 -18.12
N ASN A 400 7.20 -26.13 -17.04
CA ASN A 400 6.45 -25.97 -15.80
C ASN A 400 7.33 -26.20 -14.56
N TYR A 401 7.37 -25.20 -13.70
CA TYR A 401 8.01 -25.22 -12.39
C TYR A 401 7.24 -24.28 -11.45
N GLY A 402 7.39 -24.51 -10.17
CA GLY A 402 6.94 -23.64 -9.10
C GLY A 402 8.13 -23.02 -8.37
N ARG A 403 7.89 -21.98 -7.59
CA ARG A 403 8.90 -21.37 -6.72
C ARG A 403 8.36 -21.21 -5.32
N ASP A 404 9.17 -21.57 -4.34
CA ASP A 404 8.85 -21.37 -2.93
C ASP A 404 9.20 -19.94 -2.48
N HIS A 405 8.76 -19.56 -1.29
CA HIS A 405 9.07 -18.27 -0.68
C HIS A 405 10.56 -18.16 -0.36
N HIS A 406 11.15 -17.00 -0.64
CA HIS A 406 12.53 -16.70 -0.33
C HIS A 406 12.69 -15.27 0.22
N PRO A 407 12.67 -15.10 1.56
CA PRO A 407 12.74 -13.77 2.16
C PRO A 407 14.16 -13.17 2.17
N ARG A 408 15.17 -13.94 1.82
CA ARG A 408 16.58 -13.57 1.96
C ARG A 408 17.12 -12.66 0.88
N CYS A 409 16.49 -12.63 -0.29
CA CYS A 409 16.73 -11.62 -1.30
C CYS A 409 15.49 -11.46 -2.18
N PHE A 410 15.17 -10.21 -2.48
CA PHE A 410 14.14 -9.87 -3.45
C PHE A 410 14.37 -8.48 -4.03
N SER A 411 13.67 -8.18 -5.11
CA SER A 411 13.82 -6.91 -5.82
C SER A 411 12.58 -6.05 -5.70
N MET A 412 12.81 -4.77 -5.47
CA MET A 412 11.81 -3.70 -5.57
C MET A 412 12.37 -2.57 -6.41
N TRP A 413 11.54 -1.62 -6.77
CA TRP A 413 11.99 -0.38 -7.36
C TRP A 413 11.20 0.83 -6.85
N MET A 414 11.80 2.00 -6.97
CA MET A 414 11.14 3.27 -6.73
C MET A 414 11.56 4.31 -7.78
N ALA A 415 10.70 5.31 -8.02
CA ALA A 415 10.97 6.37 -8.98
C ALA A 415 10.35 7.69 -8.50
N GLY A 416 10.98 8.80 -8.86
CA GLY A 416 10.52 10.14 -8.47
C GLY A 416 10.65 10.43 -6.96
N GLY A 417 10.15 11.56 -6.52
CA GLY A 417 10.12 11.95 -5.10
C GLY A 417 11.49 12.00 -4.43
N GLY A 418 12.56 12.23 -5.19
CA GLY A 418 13.94 12.26 -4.71
C GLY A 418 14.65 10.90 -4.71
N ALA A 419 14.05 9.86 -5.28
CA ALA A 419 14.73 8.60 -5.58
C ALA A 419 15.73 8.80 -6.73
N LYS A 420 16.93 8.20 -6.63
CA LYS A 420 18.00 8.36 -7.61
C LYS A 420 17.79 7.43 -8.80
N GLY A 421 17.24 7.98 -9.90
CA GLY A 421 17.03 7.24 -11.15
C GLY A 421 18.33 6.68 -11.73
N GLY A 422 18.23 5.54 -12.45
CA GLY A 422 19.36 4.84 -13.05
C GLY A 422 20.24 4.09 -12.04
N THR A 423 19.94 4.15 -10.75
CA THR A 423 20.70 3.42 -9.72
C THR A 423 20.29 1.94 -9.71
N ILE A 424 21.29 1.06 -9.69
CA ILE A 424 21.12 -0.38 -9.47
C ILE A 424 21.84 -0.70 -8.16
N TYR A 425 21.06 -0.88 -7.08
CA TYR A 425 21.58 -1.08 -5.73
C TYR A 425 21.51 -2.54 -5.30
N GLY A 426 22.62 -3.04 -4.78
CA GLY A 426 22.77 -4.37 -4.23
C GLY A 426 22.97 -5.46 -5.28
N GLU A 427 23.61 -6.55 -4.83
CA GLU A 427 23.88 -7.71 -5.66
C GLU A 427 23.58 -9.00 -4.90
N THR A 428 23.08 -10.00 -5.63
CA THR A 428 22.92 -11.37 -5.15
C THR A 428 23.98 -12.28 -5.74
N ASP A 429 24.19 -13.45 -5.13
CA ASP A 429 25.10 -14.47 -5.65
C ASP A 429 24.65 -15.00 -7.03
N ASP A 430 25.47 -15.84 -7.64
CA ASP A 430 25.22 -16.43 -8.96
C ASP A 430 23.91 -17.23 -9.02
N PHE A 431 23.34 -17.58 -7.87
CA PHE A 431 22.09 -18.33 -7.75
C PHE A 431 20.89 -17.45 -7.39
N SER A 432 21.03 -16.11 -7.29
CA SER A 432 19.94 -15.26 -6.78
C SER A 432 19.36 -15.76 -5.45
N TYR A 433 20.23 -16.28 -4.56
CA TYR A 433 19.83 -16.95 -3.33
C TYR A 433 20.37 -16.26 -2.07
N ASN A 434 21.58 -15.69 -2.12
CA ASN A 434 22.14 -14.88 -1.05
C ASN A 434 22.49 -13.49 -1.54
N ILE A 435 22.41 -12.51 -0.68
CA ILE A 435 22.94 -11.17 -0.95
C ILE A 435 24.45 -11.19 -0.72
N VAL A 436 25.21 -10.66 -1.66
CA VAL A 436 26.67 -10.59 -1.62
C VAL A 436 27.21 -9.19 -1.49
N LYS A 437 26.36 -8.19 -1.82
CA LYS A 437 26.74 -6.78 -1.75
C LYS A 437 25.54 -5.89 -1.40
N ASP A 438 25.79 -4.89 -0.57
CA ASP A 438 24.87 -3.82 -0.20
C ASP A 438 23.48 -4.38 0.23
N PRO A 439 23.39 -5.14 1.33
CA PRO A 439 22.12 -5.66 1.81
C PRO A 439 21.18 -4.53 2.23
N LEU A 440 19.90 -4.63 1.86
CA LEU A 440 18.85 -3.66 2.17
C LEU A 440 17.74 -4.32 2.99
N HIS A 441 17.76 -4.15 4.30
CA HIS A 441 16.66 -4.64 5.13
C HIS A 441 15.39 -3.81 4.91
N ILE A 442 14.20 -4.42 5.05
CA ILE A 442 12.93 -3.66 4.94
C ILE A 442 12.84 -2.49 5.92
N ARG A 443 13.54 -2.51 7.05
CA ARG A 443 13.62 -1.39 8.00
C ARG A 443 14.41 -0.21 7.41
N ASP A 444 15.50 -0.49 6.69
CA ASP A 444 16.31 0.54 6.02
C ASP A 444 15.55 1.14 4.85
N PHE A 445 14.79 0.31 4.12
CA PHE A 445 13.84 0.79 3.12
C PHE A 445 12.81 1.75 3.74
N HIS A 446 12.19 1.40 4.87
CA HIS A 446 11.25 2.28 5.57
C HIS A 446 11.91 3.58 6.06
N ALA A 447 13.13 3.50 6.62
CA ALA A 447 13.89 4.68 7.03
C ALA A 447 14.17 5.61 5.85
N THR A 448 14.55 5.03 4.71
CA THR A 448 14.83 5.77 3.46
C THR A 448 13.57 6.44 2.90
N VAL A 449 12.43 5.74 2.89
CA VAL A 449 11.14 6.32 2.46
C VAL A 449 10.72 7.46 3.39
N LEU A 450 10.84 7.30 4.72
CA LEU A 450 10.54 8.37 5.68
C LEU A 450 11.48 9.57 5.48
N HIS A 451 12.75 9.34 5.17
CA HIS A 451 13.70 10.41 4.85
C HIS A 451 13.25 11.21 3.61
N LEU A 452 12.87 10.55 2.52
CA LEU A 452 12.31 11.21 1.35
C LEU A 452 11.06 12.04 1.66
N LEU A 453 10.26 11.60 2.64
CA LEU A 453 9.10 12.33 3.15
C LEU A 453 9.46 13.47 4.14
N GLY A 454 10.74 13.71 4.40
CA GLY A 454 11.24 14.78 5.26
C GLY A 454 11.33 14.40 6.75
N PHE A 455 11.34 13.12 7.08
CA PHE A 455 11.40 12.67 8.47
C PHE A 455 12.65 11.88 8.78
N ASP A 456 13.24 12.22 9.89
CA ASP A 456 14.13 11.33 10.63
C ASP A 456 13.28 10.22 11.24
N HIS A 457 13.55 8.98 10.86
CA HIS A 457 12.75 7.80 11.25
C HIS A 457 12.84 7.50 12.76
N GLU A 458 13.87 8.00 13.45
CA GLU A 458 14.00 7.86 14.90
C GLU A 458 13.22 8.92 15.66
N ARG A 459 13.06 10.12 15.07
CA ARG A 459 12.35 11.24 15.66
C ARG A 459 10.87 11.26 15.33
N LEU A 460 10.46 10.63 14.23
CA LEU A 460 9.04 10.43 13.93
C LEU A 460 8.48 9.30 14.80
N ASN A 461 7.99 9.65 15.97
CA ASN A 461 7.46 8.72 16.94
C ASN A 461 6.04 9.11 17.41
N TYR A 462 5.38 8.17 18.05
CA TYR A 462 4.10 8.36 18.70
C TYR A 462 4.11 7.67 20.06
N LYS A 463 3.76 8.41 21.12
CA LYS A 463 3.74 7.87 22.48
C LYS A 463 2.52 6.98 22.69
N HIS A 464 2.74 5.68 22.84
CA HIS A 464 1.68 4.70 23.09
C HIS A 464 2.05 3.82 24.28
N GLN A 465 1.16 3.71 25.27
CA GLN A 465 1.37 2.93 26.51
C GLN A 465 2.71 3.24 27.21
N GLY A 466 3.10 4.52 27.20
CA GLY A 466 4.33 4.98 27.85
C GLY A 466 5.61 4.84 27.01
N LEU A 467 5.56 4.20 25.83
CA LEU A 467 6.70 3.97 24.95
C LEU A 467 6.60 4.85 23.70
N ASP A 468 7.73 5.34 23.22
CA ASP A 468 7.84 6.03 21.94
C ASP A 468 7.93 4.99 20.82
N GLN A 469 6.84 4.85 20.09
CA GLN A 469 6.71 3.89 18.99
C GLN A 469 7.13 4.52 17.65
N ARG A 470 7.80 3.75 16.79
CA ARG A 470 8.31 4.15 15.47
C ARG A 470 7.95 3.10 14.42
N LEU A 471 7.87 3.51 13.15
CA LEU A 471 7.69 2.56 12.03
C LEU A 471 8.84 1.56 11.95
N THR A 472 10.08 2.03 12.10
CA THR A 472 11.29 1.20 12.03
C THR A 472 11.51 0.34 13.28
N GLY A 473 10.68 0.51 14.33
CA GLY A 473 10.77 -0.27 15.56
C GLY A 473 11.97 0.12 16.43
N VAL A 474 12.48 -0.85 17.18
CA VAL A 474 13.61 -0.66 18.11
C VAL A 474 14.95 -1.15 17.54
N GLU A 475 14.91 -1.97 16.52
CA GLU A 475 16.09 -2.45 15.81
C GLU A 475 16.76 -1.31 15.05
N THR A 476 18.07 -1.40 14.88
CA THR A 476 18.82 -0.42 14.09
C THR A 476 18.33 -0.41 12.64
N ALA A 477 18.12 0.79 12.13
CA ALA A 477 17.76 1.04 10.72
C ALA A 477 18.57 2.23 10.22
N HIS A 478 18.88 2.24 8.93
CA HIS A 478 19.69 3.27 8.31
C HIS A 478 19.00 3.83 7.07
N VAL A 479 19.14 5.11 6.85
CA VAL A 479 18.82 5.73 5.56
C VAL A 479 19.92 5.32 4.57
N VAL A 480 19.53 4.76 3.43
CA VAL A 480 20.46 4.35 2.38
C VAL A 480 20.63 5.52 1.42
N GLU A 481 21.73 6.27 1.59
CA GLU A 481 21.98 7.52 0.86
C GLU A 481 22.21 7.27 -0.64
N GLU A 482 22.72 6.12 -1.02
CA GLU A 482 22.94 5.74 -2.42
C GLU A 482 21.66 5.67 -3.26
N LEU A 483 20.50 5.52 -2.59
CA LEU A 483 19.18 5.52 -3.22
C LEU A 483 18.61 6.94 -3.41
N LEU A 484 19.27 7.98 -2.88
CA LEU A 484 18.80 9.38 -2.86
C LEU A 484 19.43 10.20 -3.98
N ALA A 485 18.61 11.11 -4.60
CA ALA A 485 19.04 12.04 -5.66
C ALA A 485 19.55 13.38 -5.07
#